data_72ad48a292f7d94d924185775fbedaef
#
_entry.id   72ad48a292f7d94d924185775fbedaef
#
_cell.length_a   1.000
_cell.length_b   1.000
_cell.length_c   1.000
_cell.angle_alpha   90.00
_cell.angle_beta   90.00
_cell.angle_gamma   90.00
#
_symmetry.space_group_name_H-M   'P 1'
#
loop_
_entity.id
_entity.type
_entity.pdbx_description
1 polymer ?
#
loop_
_entity_poly.entity_id
_entity_poly.type
_entity_poly.pdbx_seq_one_letter_code
_entity_poly.pdbx_strand_id
1 'polypeptide(L)'
;AWYNGIYRCNDVLDHMAGADIANYDKYRGECLFLRSWWYFNLYRVFGVVPITRTVVTPANAKLIPRCTEEEMYTLLTEDLTEAARLLPSTPGAEKARVANIAAYTLLAKVYLTFGKPSEAKTALEEAMKNTAYGLETSTGKVFDVNNKMNKEIIFALYYNKTNDNGHGYWYSTSTNVMADIRNPTPEFKAIYEEKDNRLALINSYTQVSSNLYAMTKWYDTYDATYTTQVGNDFPHLRYADVVLMYAEALAESGAGLDKALEWLNKTRTRAGLDELTTGDVTSLEEFRQELADERGREFALEGHRWFDLVRLGL
;
A
#
# COMPACT_ATOMS: atom_id res chain seq x y z
N ALA A 1 11.39 7.35 -14.02
CA ALA A 1 10.56 8.13 -13.08
C ALA A 1 11.00 7.91 -11.63
N TRP A 2 11.18 6.67 -11.13
CA TRP A 2 11.46 6.36 -9.72
C TRP A 2 12.82 6.89 -9.24
N TYR A 3 13.90 6.76 -10.01
CA TYR A 3 15.19 7.37 -9.68
C TYR A 3 15.15 8.91 -9.60
N ASN A 4 14.21 9.56 -10.30
CA ASN A 4 14.01 11.00 -10.14
C ASN A 4 13.45 11.33 -8.74
N GLY A 5 12.53 10.50 -8.24
CA GLY A 5 12.05 10.62 -6.85
C GLY A 5 13.18 10.45 -5.84
N ILE A 6 14.03 9.42 -6.01
CA ILE A 6 15.21 9.18 -5.17
C ILE A 6 16.19 10.36 -5.22
N TYR A 7 16.49 10.85 -6.43
CA TYR A 7 17.34 12.02 -6.61
C TYR A 7 16.83 13.24 -5.82
N ARG A 8 15.54 13.55 -5.93
CA ARG A 8 14.93 14.66 -5.18
C ARG A 8 15.01 14.46 -3.67
N CYS A 9 14.81 13.25 -3.18
CA CYS A 9 14.97 12.95 -1.76
C CYS A 9 16.42 13.17 -1.31
N ASN A 10 17.39 12.69 -2.08
CA ASN A 10 18.82 12.89 -1.78
C ASN A 10 19.19 14.37 -1.84
N ASP A 11 18.69 15.10 -2.84
CA ASP A 11 18.95 16.55 -3.00
C ASP A 11 18.48 17.34 -1.77
N VAL A 12 17.28 17.06 -1.28
CA VAL A 12 16.79 17.68 -0.05
C VAL A 12 17.63 17.27 1.16
N LEU A 13 17.95 15.98 1.32
CA LEU A 13 18.74 15.46 2.44
C LEU A 13 20.15 16.07 2.48
N ASP A 14 20.80 16.20 1.32
CA ASP A 14 22.15 16.78 1.22
C ASP A 14 22.14 18.28 1.56
N HIS A 15 21.14 19.04 1.06
CA HIS A 15 21.06 20.49 1.29
C HIS A 15 20.56 20.86 2.68
N MET A 16 19.74 20.00 3.33
CA MET A 16 19.28 20.28 4.69
C MET A 16 20.30 19.90 5.77
N ALA A 17 21.36 19.15 5.42
CA ALA A 17 22.36 18.71 6.38
C ALA A 17 23.05 19.90 7.05
N GLY A 18 22.88 20.03 8.39
CA GLY A 18 23.42 21.13 9.17
C GLY A 18 22.67 22.46 9.05
N ALA A 19 21.57 22.52 8.32
CA ALA A 19 20.75 23.72 8.20
C ALA A 19 19.83 23.88 9.43
N ASP A 20 19.71 25.11 9.90
CA ASP A 20 18.73 25.49 10.93
C ASP A 20 17.40 25.86 10.27
N ILE A 21 16.54 24.87 10.09
CA ILE A 21 15.23 25.03 9.48
C ILE A 21 14.11 24.49 10.38
N ALA A 22 13.00 25.19 10.38
CA ALA A 22 11.81 24.72 11.10
C ALA A 22 11.34 23.37 10.54
N ASN A 23 10.91 22.47 11.44
CA ASN A 23 10.44 21.11 11.10
C ASN A 23 11.51 20.22 10.41
N TYR A 24 12.78 20.44 10.70
CA TYR A 24 13.90 19.66 10.16
C TYR A 24 13.64 18.16 10.22
N ASP A 25 13.31 17.65 11.41
CA ASP A 25 13.06 16.21 11.64
C ASP A 25 11.91 15.68 10.77
N LYS A 26 10.81 16.42 10.69
CA LYS A 26 9.66 16.06 9.85
C LYS A 26 10.07 15.93 8.38
N TYR A 27 10.73 16.93 7.81
CA TYR A 27 11.13 16.89 6.39
C TYR A 27 12.18 15.83 6.12
N ARG A 28 13.12 15.63 7.04
CA ARG A 28 14.09 14.54 6.96
C ARG A 28 13.39 13.18 6.96
N GLY A 29 12.47 12.96 7.91
CA GLY A 29 11.69 11.72 7.99
C GLY A 29 10.87 11.42 6.74
N GLU A 30 10.23 12.45 6.17
CA GLU A 30 9.48 12.32 4.91
C GLU A 30 10.38 11.94 3.73
N CYS A 31 11.56 12.55 3.61
CA CYS A 31 12.52 12.22 2.54
C CYS A 31 13.06 10.80 2.68
N LEU A 32 13.39 10.35 3.90
CA LEU A 32 13.83 8.98 4.15
C LEU A 32 12.74 7.95 3.84
N PHE A 33 11.50 8.22 4.26
CA PHE A 33 10.35 7.37 3.91
C PHE A 33 10.14 7.28 2.39
N LEU A 34 10.11 8.41 1.69
CA LEU A 34 9.90 8.44 0.24
C LEU A 34 11.05 7.79 -0.52
N ARG A 35 12.30 7.98 -0.10
CA ARG A 35 13.45 7.30 -0.70
C ARG A 35 13.32 5.79 -0.57
N SER A 36 12.99 5.30 0.63
CA SER A 36 12.74 3.87 0.88
C SER A 36 11.54 3.36 0.07
N TRP A 37 10.46 4.12 -0.03
CA TRP A 37 9.31 3.78 -0.86
C TRP A 37 9.72 3.55 -2.32
N TRP A 38 10.54 4.44 -2.92
CA TRP A 38 10.99 4.28 -4.29
C TRP A 38 11.93 3.08 -4.46
N TYR A 39 12.90 2.90 -3.55
CA TYR A 39 13.81 1.74 -3.62
C TYR A 39 13.11 0.41 -3.40
N PHE A 40 12.17 0.35 -2.48
CA PHE A 40 11.40 -0.87 -2.25
C PHE A 40 10.57 -1.26 -3.49
N ASN A 41 9.96 -0.29 -4.18
CA ASN A 41 9.27 -0.57 -5.43
C ASN A 41 10.22 -1.01 -6.54
N LEU A 42 11.39 -0.38 -6.68
CA LEU A 42 12.43 -0.81 -7.61
C LEU A 42 12.87 -2.25 -7.31
N TYR A 43 13.11 -2.57 -6.04
CA TYR A 43 13.52 -3.92 -5.63
C TYR A 43 12.45 -4.97 -5.97
N ARG A 44 11.20 -4.72 -5.65
CA ARG A 44 10.11 -5.67 -5.93
C ARG A 44 9.88 -5.95 -7.41
N VAL A 45 10.20 -4.99 -8.28
CA VAL A 45 10.00 -5.12 -9.73
C VAL A 45 11.25 -5.64 -10.44
N PHE A 46 12.45 -5.20 -10.06
CA PHE A 46 13.70 -5.42 -10.80
C PHE A 46 14.74 -6.21 -10.00
N GLY A 47 14.47 -6.60 -8.76
CA GLY A 47 15.47 -7.14 -7.85
C GLY A 47 16.46 -6.07 -7.40
N VAL A 48 17.71 -6.46 -7.17
CA VAL A 48 18.77 -5.53 -6.76
C VAL A 48 19.09 -4.54 -7.87
N VAL A 49 19.17 -3.26 -7.49
CA VAL A 49 19.42 -2.12 -8.39
C VAL A 49 20.55 -1.25 -7.81
N PRO A 50 21.15 -0.33 -8.60
CA PRO A 50 22.08 0.65 -8.04
C PRO A 50 21.43 1.50 -6.94
N ILE A 51 22.10 1.65 -5.80
CA ILE A 51 21.64 2.52 -4.70
C ILE A 51 22.55 3.73 -4.54
N THR A 52 21.95 4.88 -4.20
CA THR A 52 22.63 6.12 -3.90
C THR A 52 21.97 6.78 -2.69
N ARG A 53 22.79 7.29 -1.78
CA ARG A 53 22.31 8.02 -0.58
C ARG A 53 22.51 9.52 -0.68
N THR A 54 23.18 9.97 -1.74
CA THR A 54 23.52 11.37 -2.03
C THR A 54 23.20 11.70 -3.48
N VAL A 55 23.24 12.97 -3.81
CA VAL A 55 23.10 13.44 -5.20
C VAL A 55 24.22 12.90 -6.08
N VAL A 56 23.86 12.35 -7.23
CA VAL A 56 24.81 11.88 -8.23
C VAL A 56 24.72 12.68 -9.51
N THR A 57 25.88 12.95 -10.11
CA THR A 57 25.97 13.58 -11.42
C THR A 57 25.74 12.57 -12.54
N PRO A 58 25.34 13.00 -13.75
CA PRO A 58 25.22 12.10 -14.90
C PRO A 58 26.51 11.33 -15.23
N ALA A 59 27.68 11.91 -14.93
CA ALA A 59 28.97 11.25 -15.14
C ALA A 59 29.17 10.08 -14.15
N ASN A 60 28.82 10.28 -12.88
CA ASN A 60 29.01 9.29 -11.82
C ASN A 60 27.92 8.21 -11.84
N ALA A 61 26.70 8.53 -12.28
CA ALA A 61 25.57 7.60 -12.28
C ALA A 61 25.86 6.29 -13.04
N LYS A 62 26.65 6.35 -14.12
CA LYS A 62 27.03 5.19 -14.94
C LYS A 62 28.04 4.26 -14.26
N LEU A 63 28.68 4.71 -13.19
CA LEU A 63 29.73 3.98 -12.48
C LEU A 63 29.21 3.22 -11.25
N ILE A 64 27.95 3.44 -10.88
CA ILE A 64 27.37 2.85 -9.68
C ILE A 64 26.90 1.43 -10.02
N PRO A 65 27.47 0.39 -9.39
CA PRO A 65 27.06 -0.99 -9.64
C PRO A 65 25.68 -1.26 -9.01
N ARG A 66 25.10 -2.40 -9.38
CA ARG A 66 23.97 -2.95 -8.60
C ARG A 66 24.42 -3.27 -7.20
N CYS A 67 23.58 -3.00 -6.22
CA CYS A 67 23.84 -3.38 -4.84
C CYS A 67 23.69 -4.89 -4.62
N THR A 68 24.12 -5.36 -3.46
CA THR A 68 23.74 -6.66 -2.94
C THR A 68 22.34 -6.60 -2.30
N GLU A 69 21.75 -7.76 -2.03
CA GLU A 69 20.47 -7.85 -1.32
C GLU A 69 20.59 -7.31 0.12
N GLU A 70 21.70 -7.59 0.80
CA GLU A 70 22.01 -7.10 2.13
C GLU A 70 22.14 -5.56 2.16
N GLU A 71 22.79 -4.96 1.17
CA GLU A 71 22.89 -3.50 1.06
C GLU A 71 21.50 -2.85 0.83
N MET A 72 20.63 -3.47 0.03
CA MET A 72 19.27 -3.01 -0.17
C MET A 72 18.46 -3.11 1.13
N TYR A 73 18.52 -4.27 1.80
CA TYR A 73 17.87 -4.47 3.09
C TYR A 73 18.33 -3.44 4.12
N THR A 74 19.62 -3.23 4.25
CA THR A 74 20.23 -2.27 5.18
C THR A 74 19.76 -0.84 4.89
N LEU A 75 19.80 -0.40 3.62
CA LEU A 75 19.30 0.92 3.23
C LEU A 75 17.85 1.11 3.66
N LEU A 76 16.98 0.15 3.33
CA LEU A 76 15.53 0.25 3.59
C LEU A 76 15.23 0.27 5.09
N THR A 77 15.89 -0.59 5.86
CA THR A 77 15.63 -0.70 7.30
C THR A 77 16.18 0.48 8.08
N GLU A 78 17.38 0.98 7.76
CA GLU A 78 17.95 2.17 8.37
C GLU A 78 17.10 3.41 8.09
N ASP A 79 16.77 3.67 6.82
CA ASP A 79 15.98 4.83 6.44
C ASP A 79 14.58 4.82 7.06
N LEU A 80 13.90 3.66 7.07
CA LEU A 80 12.54 3.55 7.62
C LEU A 80 12.52 3.60 9.15
N THR A 81 13.51 3.03 9.81
CA THR A 81 13.64 3.13 11.27
C THR A 81 13.85 4.58 11.71
N GLU A 82 14.74 5.30 11.02
CA GLU A 82 14.97 6.71 11.29
C GLU A 82 13.74 7.56 10.91
N ALA A 83 13.08 7.28 9.79
CA ALA A 83 11.83 7.96 9.41
C ALA A 83 10.74 7.77 10.48
N ALA A 84 10.56 6.55 11.00
CA ALA A 84 9.58 6.27 12.04
C ALA A 84 9.84 7.06 13.33
N ARG A 85 11.12 7.27 13.67
CA ARG A 85 11.55 8.07 14.84
C ARG A 85 11.30 9.57 14.64
N LEU A 86 11.50 10.08 13.45
CA LEU A 86 11.47 11.53 13.13
C LEU A 86 10.06 12.04 12.79
N LEU A 87 9.23 11.18 12.19
CA LEU A 87 7.91 11.56 11.73
C LEU A 87 6.93 11.75 12.90
N PRO A 88 6.00 12.72 12.79
CA PRO A 88 4.96 12.91 13.79
C PRO A 88 3.97 11.73 13.77
N SER A 89 3.25 11.53 14.87
CA SER A 89 2.21 10.50 14.97
C SER A 89 1.01 10.75 14.04
N THR A 90 0.76 12.01 13.67
CA THR A 90 -0.30 12.38 12.72
C THR A 90 0.20 13.44 11.77
N PRO A 91 -0.31 13.48 10.52
CA PRO A 91 0.09 14.49 9.55
C PRO A 91 -0.43 15.90 9.87
N GLY A 92 -1.29 16.04 10.89
CA GLY A 92 -1.93 17.31 11.25
C GLY A 92 -2.94 17.80 10.21
N ALA A 93 -2.93 19.09 9.92
CA ALA A 93 -3.85 19.68 8.93
C ALA A 93 -3.58 19.23 7.49
N GLU A 94 -2.32 18.91 7.18
CA GLU A 94 -1.90 18.42 5.86
C GLU A 94 -2.03 16.89 5.75
N LYS A 95 -3.26 16.38 5.75
CA LYS A 95 -3.55 14.93 5.81
C LYS A 95 -2.85 14.06 4.76
N ALA A 96 -2.42 14.63 3.64
CA ALA A 96 -1.68 13.92 2.60
C ALA A 96 -0.18 13.73 2.91
N ARG A 97 0.33 14.33 4.01
CA ARG A 97 1.73 14.13 4.42
C ARG A 97 1.89 12.85 5.24
N VAL A 98 3.14 12.40 5.34
CA VAL A 98 3.46 11.11 5.97
C VAL A 98 3.49 11.24 7.49
N ALA A 99 2.91 10.27 8.19
CA ALA A 99 3.03 10.08 9.64
C ALA A 99 3.88 8.82 9.94
N ASN A 100 4.32 8.67 11.19
CA ASN A 100 5.23 7.58 11.59
C ASN A 100 4.64 6.18 11.33
N ILE A 101 3.33 6.02 11.41
CA ILE A 101 2.65 4.75 11.09
C ILE A 101 2.97 4.28 9.65
N ALA A 102 3.14 5.19 8.71
CA ALA A 102 3.49 4.84 7.34
C ALA A 102 4.91 4.22 7.26
N ALA A 103 5.86 4.78 8.02
CA ALA A 103 7.22 4.24 8.09
C ALA A 103 7.23 2.84 8.75
N TYR A 104 6.54 2.65 9.86
CA TYR A 104 6.40 1.33 10.50
C TYR A 104 5.70 0.32 9.59
N THR A 105 4.63 0.72 8.90
CA THR A 105 3.90 -0.17 7.99
C THR A 105 4.77 -0.60 6.80
N LEU A 106 5.52 0.34 6.21
CA LEU A 106 6.42 0.02 5.11
C LEU A 106 7.62 -0.83 5.59
N LEU A 107 8.15 -0.55 6.77
CA LEU A 107 9.22 -1.32 7.40
C LEU A 107 8.80 -2.78 7.61
N ALA A 108 7.59 -3.00 8.11
CA ALA A 108 7.03 -4.35 8.27
C ALA A 108 6.89 -5.06 6.92
N LYS A 109 6.45 -4.36 5.88
CA LYS A 109 6.36 -4.90 4.52
C LYS A 109 7.73 -5.27 3.96
N VAL A 110 8.76 -4.47 4.23
CA VAL A 110 10.15 -4.79 3.91
C VAL A 110 10.58 -6.07 4.66
N TYR A 111 10.38 -6.13 5.98
CA TYR A 111 10.73 -7.29 6.77
C TYR A 111 10.07 -8.58 6.25
N LEU A 112 8.77 -8.58 5.95
CA LEU A 112 8.09 -9.75 5.37
C LEU A 112 8.68 -10.13 4.01
N THR A 113 9.02 -9.15 3.18
CA THR A 113 9.63 -9.39 1.86
C THR A 113 11.00 -10.04 1.98
N PHE A 114 11.77 -9.74 3.02
CA PHE A 114 13.09 -10.33 3.30
C PHE A 114 13.05 -11.50 4.29
N GLY A 115 11.87 -12.10 4.54
CA GLY A 115 11.73 -13.29 5.39
C GLY A 115 12.03 -13.06 6.86
N LYS A 116 11.68 -11.89 7.40
CA LYS A 116 11.88 -11.46 8.80
C LYS A 116 10.55 -11.25 9.53
N PRO A 117 9.75 -12.29 9.75
CA PRO A 117 8.40 -12.14 10.31
C PRO A 117 8.38 -11.63 11.76
N SER A 118 9.38 -11.94 12.57
CA SER A 118 9.46 -11.47 13.96
C SER A 118 9.69 -9.97 14.04
N GLU A 119 10.57 -9.44 13.18
CA GLU A 119 10.84 -8.01 13.05
C GLU A 119 9.62 -7.28 12.47
N ALA A 120 8.94 -7.89 11.49
CA ALA A 120 7.70 -7.36 10.93
C ALA A 120 6.60 -7.26 12.00
N LYS A 121 6.43 -8.29 12.83
CA LYS A 121 5.50 -8.29 13.96
C LYS A 121 5.76 -7.10 14.88
N THR A 122 7.02 -6.90 15.30
CA THR A 122 7.40 -5.79 16.17
C THR A 122 7.09 -4.41 15.55
N ALA A 123 7.42 -4.22 14.27
CA ALA A 123 7.13 -2.97 13.57
C ALA A 123 5.62 -2.69 13.45
N LEU A 124 4.81 -3.74 13.23
CA LEU A 124 3.35 -3.63 13.18
C LEU A 124 2.74 -3.32 14.56
N GLU A 125 3.29 -3.87 15.63
CA GLU A 125 2.90 -3.52 17.00
C GLU A 125 3.16 -2.05 17.30
N GLU A 126 4.27 -1.48 16.83
CA GLU A 126 4.51 -0.03 16.91
C GLU A 126 3.51 0.78 16.06
N ALA A 127 3.22 0.34 14.84
CA ALA A 127 2.22 0.98 13.98
C ALA A 127 0.84 1.03 14.64
N MET A 128 0.43 -0.06 15.29
CA MET A 128 -0.88 -0.20 15.95
C MET A 128 -1.04 0.61 17.24
N LYS A 129 0.04 1.13 17.83
CA LYS A 129 -0.06 2.10 18.94
C LYS A 129 -0.72 3.40 18.51
N ASN A 130 -0.74 3.67 17.22
CA ASN A 130 -1.37 4.86 16.67
C ASN A 130 -2.88 4.64 16.46
N THR A 131 -3.65 4.97 17.49
CA THR A 131 -5.10 4.77 17.52
C THR A 131 -5.90 5.74 16.64
N ALA A 132 -5.25 6.70 15.99
CA ALA A 132 -5.91 7.58 15.00
C ALA A 132 -6.24 6.84 13.71
N TYR A 133 -5.62 5.68 13.49
CA TYR A 133 -5.84 4.83 12.33
C TYR A 133 -6.57 3.54 12.70
N GLY A 134 -7.31 2.98 11.76
CA GLY A 134 -8.08 1.76 11.98
C GLY A 134 -8.88 1.38 10.73
N LEU A 135 -9.50 0.21 10.76
CA LEU A 135 -10.37 -0.21 9.66
C LEU A 135 -11.60 0.69 9.55
N GLU A 136 -11.98 1.05 8.33
CA GLU A 136 -13.30 1.58 8.03
C GLU A 136 -14.39 0.49 8.19
N THR A 137 -15.62 0.92 8.30
CA THR A 137 -16.76 0.00 8.53
C THR A 137 -17.08 -0.87 7.32
N SER A 138 -16.61 -0.49 6.13
CA SER A 138 -16.66 -1.30 4.92
C SER A 138 -15.53 -0.90 3.98
N THR A 139 -15.09 -1.82 3.12
CA THR A 139 -14.06 -1.56 2.12
C THR A 139 -14.47 -0.44 1.15
N GLY A 140 -15.76 -0.33 0.81
CA GLY A 140 -16.26 0.74 -0.06
C GLY A 140 -16.06 2.15 0.49
N LYS A 141 -16.14 2.33 1.81
CA LYS A 141 -15.91 3.64 2.45
C LYS A 141 -14.47 4.13 2.36
N VAL A 142 -13.51 3.23 2.17
CA VAL A 142 -12.10 3.61 1.98
C VAL A 142 -11.92 4.43 0.70
N PHE A 143 -12.69 4.11 -0.33
CA PHE A 143 -12.57 4.69 -1.67
C PHE A 143 -13.61 5.78 -1.98
N ASP A 144 -14.44 6.12 -1.00
CA ASP A 144 -15.44 7.18 -1.15
C ASP A 144 -14.77 8.55 -1.26
N VAL A 145 -15.01 9.25 -2.37
CA VAL A 145 -14.46 10.59 -2.64
C VAL A 145 -14.89 11.65 -1.62
N ASN A 146 -15.97 11.41 -0.89
CA ASN A 146 -16.43 12.28 0.19
C ASN A 146 -15.81 11.92 1.55
N ASN A 147 -15.06 10.81 1.64
CA ASN A 147 -14.37 10.33 2.85
C ASN A 147 -12.86 10.24 2.62
N LYS A 148 -12.28 11.24 1.97
CA LYS A 148 -10.86 11.28 1.61
C LYS A 148 -9.95 11.28 2.82
N MET A 149 -8.78 10.64 2.67
CA MET A 149 -7.79 10.50 3.75
C MET A 149 -8.44 10.08 5.07
N ASN A 150 -9.34 9.10 4.98
CA ASN A 150 -10.03 8.54 6.13
C ASN A 150 -9.05 7.78 7.05
N LYS A 151 -9.56 7.30 8.18
CA LYS A 151 -8.73 6.63 9.21
C LYS A 151 -8.05 5.34 8.75
N GLU A 152 -8.49 4.75 7.64
CA GLU A 152 -7.85 3.56 7.09
C GLU A 152 -6.69 3.90 6.15
N ILE A 153 -6.66 5.08 5.53
CA ILE A 153 -5.60 5.48 4.60
C ILE A 153 -4.37 5.95 5.37
N ILE A 154 -3.27 5.21 5.25
CA ILE A 154 -1.98 5.50 5.91
C ILE A 154 -1.08 6.32 4.99
N PHE A 155 -1.00 5.93 3.71
CA PHE A 155 -0.24 6.64 2.68
C PHE A 155 -0.92 6.47 1.33
N ALA A 156 -1.22 7.59 0.67
CA ALA A 156 -1.88 7.61 -0.63
C ALA A 156 -1.33 8.71 -1.52
N LEU A 157 -1.51 8.54 -2.82
CA LEU A 157 -1.48 9.67 -3.76
C LEU A 157 -2.81 10.41 -3.65
N TYR A 158 -2.71 11.67 -3.21
CA TYR A 158 -3.87 12.53 -3.08
C TYR A 158 -4.21 13.16 -4.42
N TYR A 159 -5.45 12.97 -4.88
CA TYR A 159 -5.95 13.53 -6.13
C TYR A 159 -7.10 14.50 -5.88
N ASN A 160 -7.20 15.52 -6.74
CA ASN A 160 -8.30 16.48 -6.72
C ASN A 160 -8.63 16.90 -8.15
N LYS A 161 -9.75 16.39 -8.68
CA LYS A 161 -10.17 16.65 -10.06
C LYS A 161 -10.42 18.13 -10.36
N THR A 162 -10.79 18.94 -9.36
CA THR A 162 -11.13 20.37 -9.55
C THR A 162 -9.92 21.26 -9.80
N ASN A 163 -8.71 20.78 -9.54
CA ASN A 163 -7.45 21.53 -9.69
C ASN A 163 -6.54 20.93 -10.77
N ASP A 164 -7.10 20.27 -11.80
CA ASP A 164 -6.36 19.53 -12.83
C ASP A 164 -5.38 18.49 -12.26
N ASN A 165 -5.61 18.05 -11.03
CA ASN A 165 -4.82 17.05 -10.32
C ASN A 165 -5.65 15.78 -10.08
N GLY A 166 -6.62 15.50 -10.94
CA GLY A 166 -7.33 14.24 -10.99
C GLY A 166 -6.52 13.18 -11.75
N HIS A 167 -6.73 11.92 -11.44
CA HIS A 167 -6.22 10.86 -12.30
C HIS A 167 -7.26 10.43 -13.32
N GLY A 168 -6.83 9.88 -14.45
CA GLY A 168 -7.74 9.30 -15.42
C GLY A 168 -8.52 8.12 -14.82
N TYR A 169 -9.68 7.78 -15.38
CA TYR A 169 -10.46 6.59 -15.00
C TYR A 169 -9.66 5.32 -15.29
N TRP A 170 -8.79 4.93 -14.38
CA TRP A 170 -7.84 3.83 -14.56
C TRP A 170 -8.53 2.48 -14.72
N TYR A 171 -9.67 2.32 -14.08
CA TYR A 171 -10.50 1.13 -14.12
C TYR A 171 -11.87 1.44 -14.74
N SER A 172 -11.86 2.26 -15.77
CA SER A 172 -13.04 2.55 -16.58
C SER A 172 -13.07 1.65 -17.81
N THR A 173 -14.24 1.30 -18.24
CA THR A 173 -14.47 0.64 -19.52
C THR A 173 -15.29 1.54 -20.43
N SER A 174 -14.93 1.63 -21.71
CA SER A 174 -15.82 2.20 -22.71
C SER A 174 -16.63 1.07 -23.35
N THR A 175 -17.82 1.40 -23.82
CA THR A 175 -18.73 0.44 -24.46
C THR A 175 -18.12 -0.28 -25.66
N ASN A 176 -16.99 0.16 -26.18
CA ASN A 176 -16.53 -0.28 -27.48
C ASN A 176 -15.18 -1.02 -27.55
N VAL A 177 -14.25 -0.97 -26.61
CA VAL A 177 -12.93 -1.58 -26.90
C VAL A 177 -12.08 -2.03 -25.69
N MET A 178 -12.30 -1.58 -24.48
CA MET A 178 -11.34 -1.79 -23.38
C MET A 178 -11.86 -2.61 -22.20
N ALA A 179 -13.04 -3.17 -22.31
CA ALA A 179 -13.69 -3.92 -21.23
C ALA A 179 -12.84 -5.08 -20.71
N ASP A 180 -12.15 -5.79 -21.60
CA ASP A 180 -11.51 -7.06 -21.26
C ASP A 180 -10.14 -6.91 -20.58
N ILE A 181 -9.40 -5.83 -20.85
CA ILE A 181 -8.03 -5.67 -20.33
C ILE A 181 -7.99 -5.19 -18.87
N ARG A 182 -9.04 -4.52 -18.43
CA ARG A 182 -9.11 -3.91 -17.09
C ARG A 182 -10.10 -4.60 -16.16
N ASN A 183 -10.77 -5.64 -16.62
CA ASN A 183 -11.70 -6.41 -15.81
C ASN A 183 -10.98 -7.52 -15.05
N PRO A 184 -11.37 -7.78 -13.80
CA PRO A 184 -10.95 -8.99 -13.12
C PRO A 184 -11.34 -10.22 -13.92
N THR A 185 -10.40 -11.17 -14.04
CA THR A 185 -10.67 -12.43 -14.76
C THR A 185 -11.72 -13.27 -14.01
N PRO A 186 -12.40 -14.23 -14.67
CA PRO A 186 -13.30 -15.15 -13.99
C PRO A 186 -12.61 -15.89 -12.83
N GLU A 187 -11.37 -16.32 -13.02
CA GLU A 187 -10.56 -17.02 -12.01
C GLU A 187 -10.29 -16.14 -10.79
N PHE A 188 -9.98 -14.85 -11.02
CA PHE A 188 -9.81 -13.90 -9.92
C PHE A 188 -11.13 -13.64 -9.18
N LYS A 189 -12.24 -13.58 -9.91
CA LYS A 189 -13.56 -13.44 -9.27
C LYS A 189 -13.96 -14.68 -8.48
N ALA A 190 -13.48 -15.86 -8.87
CA ALA A 190 -13.80 -17.12 -8.22
C ALA A 190 -13.18 -17.26 -6.79
N ILE A 191 -12.22 -16.41 -6.41
CA ILE A 191 -11.73 -16.37 -5.02
C ILE A 191 -12.71 -15.73 -4.03
N TYR A 192 -13.75 -15.02 -4.54
CA TYR A 192 -14.77 -14.39 -3.70
C TYR A 192 -15.89 -15.37 -3.36
N GLU A 193 -16.28 -15.41 -2.12
CA GLU A 193 -17.50 -16.10 -1.68
C GLU A 193 -18.74 -15.31 -2.13
N GLU A 194 -19.88 -15.98 -2.35
CA GLU A 194 -21.11 -15.36 -2.85
C GLU A 194 -21.59 -14.19 -1.97
N LYS A 195 -21.41 -14.30 -0.65
CA LYS A 195 -21.80 -13.27 0.33
C LYS A 195 -20.76 -12.18 0.56
N ASP A 196 -19.59 -12.26 -0.10
CA ASP A 196 -18.53 -11.24 0.05
C ASP A 196 -18.96 -9.90 -0.57
N ASN A 197 -19.21 -8.91 0.30
CA ASN A 197 -19.69 -7.60 -0.13
C ASN A 197 -18.67 -6.81 -0.98
N ARG A 198 -17.39 -7.21 -0.98
CA ARG A 198 -16.33 -6.59 -1.78
C ARG A 198 -16.44 -6.95 -3.26
N LEU A 199 -17.09 -8.08 -3.59
CA LEU A 199 -17.29 -8.48 -4.99
C LEU A 199 -18.06 -7.40 -5.77
N ALA A 200 -19.01 -6.73 -5.14
CA ALA A 200 -19.76 -5.64 -5.76
C ALA A 200 -18.86 -4.45 -6.17
N LEU A 201 -17.74 -4.22 -5.47
CA LEU A 201 -16.83 -3.13 -5.78
C LEU A 201 -16.07 -3.33 -7.09
N ILE A 202 -15.84 -4.58 -7.50
CA ILE A 202 -15.04 -4.94 -8.67
C ILE A 202 -15.84 -5.58 -9.79
N ASN A 203 -17.10 -5.95 -9.53
CA ASN A 203 -17.96 -6.63 -10.50
C ASN A 203 -19.08 -5.74 -11.06
N SER A 204 -19.22 -4.54 -10.57
CA SER A 204 -20.22 -3.58 -11.03
C SER A 204 -19.59 -2.30 -11.57
N TYR A 205 -20.28 -1.71 -12.52
CA TYR A 205 -19.87 -0.49 -13.21
C TYR A 205 -21.00 0.52 -13.17
N THR A 206 -20.64 1.76 -12.84
CA THR A 206 -21.58 2.89 -12.89
C THR A 206 -21.33 3.68 -14.16
N GLN A 207 -22.39 3.99 -14.88
CA GLN A 207 -22.29 4.83 -16.07
C GLN A 207 -21.92 6.26 -15.67
N VAL A 208 -20.81 6.74 -16.20
CA VAL A 208 -20.27 8.08 -15.93
C VAL A 208 -20.66 9.05 -17.04
N SER A 209 -20.67 8.59 -18.29
CA SER A 209 -21.16 9.32 -19.47
C SER A 209 -21.71 8.35 -20.50
N SER A 210 -22.20 8.83 -21.64
CA SER A 210 -22.78 8.00 -22.69
C SER A 210 -21.92 6.80 -23.11
N ASN A 211 -20.58 6.91 -23.00
CA ASN A 211 -19.62 5.89 -23.46
C ASN A 211 -18.59 5.50 -22.40
N LEU A 212 -18.75 5.93 -21.14
CA LEU A 212 -17.79 5.68 -20.07
C LEU A 212 -18.48 5.07 -18.86
N TYR A 213 -17.95 3.94 -18.42
CA TYR A 213 -18.38 3.25 -17.21
C TYR A 213 -17.18 3.14 -16.28
N ALA A 214 -17.33 3.58 -15.03
CA ALA A 214 -16.32 3.43 -13.98
C ALA A 214 -16.67 2.23 -13.10
N MET A 215 -15.65 1.46 -12.75
CA MET A 215 -15.78 0.40 -11.77
C MET A 215 -16.15 1.00 -10.41
N THR A 216 -17.07 0.35 -9.69
CA THR A 216 -17.66 0.89 -8.46
C THR A 216 -16.60 1.24 -7.42
N LYS A 217 -15.53 0.45 -7.27
CA LYS A 217 -14.43 0.74 -6.34
C LYS A 217 -13.77 2.11 -6.57
N TRP A 218 -13.68 2.54 -7.83
CA TRP A 218 -12.99 3.76 -8.25
C TRP A 218 -13.96 4.80 -8.84
N TYR A 219 -15.24 4.70 -8.46
CA TYR A 219 -16.25 5.61 -8.96
C TYR A 219 -16.15 6.96 -8.25
N ASP A 220 -16.16 8.02 -9.05
CA ASP A 220 -16.38 9.40 -8.62
C ASP A 220 -17.54 9.98 -9.41
N THR A 221 -18.28 10.90 -8.81
CA THR A 221 -19.42 11.57 -9.43
C THR A 221 -19.00 12.25 -10.74
N TYR A 222 -19.76 12.01 -11.80
CA TYR A 222 -19.55 12.68 -13.08
C TYR A 222 -19.63 14.20 -12.93
N ASP A 223 -18.68 14.89 -13.53
CA ASP A 223 -18.65 16.35 -13.63
C ASP A 223 -18.39 16.72 -15.08
N ALA A 224 -19.30 17.53 -15.68
CA ALA A 224 -19.22 17.93 -17.08
C ALA A 224 -17.95 18.76 -17.38
N THR A 225 -17.36 19.40 -16.39
CA THR A 225 -16.12 20.17 -16.52
C THR A 225 -14.88 19.26 -16.55
N TYR A 226 -14.94 18.11 -15.82
CA TYR A 226 -13.81 17.19 -15.63
C TYR A 226 -14.17 15.78 -16.13
N THR A 227 -14.56 15.68 -17.38
CA THR A 227 -15.17 14.48 -17.97
C THR A 227 -14.29 13.24 -18.02
N THR A 228 -12.98 13.39 -17.83
CA THR A 228 -11.99 12.30 -17.94
C THR A 228 -11.19 12.08 -16.67
N GLN A 229 -11.50 12.80 -15.59
CA GLN A 229 -10.74 12.77 -14.33
C GLN A 229 -11.61 12.34 -13.15
N VAL A 230 -11.00 11.63 -12.23
CA VAL A 230 -11.59 11.26 -10.93
C VAL A 230 -10.72 11.79 -9.80
N GLY A 231 -11.34 12.10 -8.69
CA GLY A 231 -10.67 12.59 -7.51
C GLY A 231 -10.40 11.54 -6.43
N ASN A 232 -10.65 10.25 -6.70
CA ASN A 232 -10.34 9.18 -5.73
C ASN A 232 -8.85 9.18 -5.41
N ASP A 233 -8.51 9.13 -4.12
CA ASP A 233 -7.14 8.91 -3.69
C ASP A 233 -6.70 7.50 -4.03
N PHE A 234 -5.43 7.32 -4.38
CA PHE A 234 -4.87 5.99 -4.63
C PHE A 234 -4.05 5.54 -3.41
N PRO A 235 -4.60 4.68 -2.53
CA PRO A 235 -3.90 4.22 -1.35
C PRO A 235 -2.79 3.25 -1.71
N HIS A 236 -1.61 3.50 -1.15
CA HIS A 236 -0.46 2.61 -1.23
C HIS A 236 -0.25 1.81 0.05
N LEU A 237 -0.59 2.42 1.19
CA LEU A 237 -0.60 1.76 2.50
C LEU A 237 -1.92 2.12 3.20
N ARG A 238 -2.62 1.12 3.68
CA ARG A 238 -3.84 1.29 4.48
C ARG A 238 -3.92 0.30 5.63
N TYR A 239 -4.75 0.57 6.60
CA TYR A 239 -4.76 -0.19 7.85
C TYR A 239 -5.14 -1.66 7.67
N ALA A 240 -5.91 -2.03 6.65
CA ALA A 240 -6.14 -3.43 6.30
C ALA A 240 -4.82 -4.17 5.97
N ASP A 241 -3.84 -3.47 5.38
CA ASP A 241 -2.52 -4.06 5.13
C ASP A 241 -1.75 -4.30 6.45
N VAL A 242 -1.87 -3.39 7.43
CA VAL A 242 -1.36 -3.62 8.80
C VAL A 242 -1.98 -4.87 9.42
N VAL A 243 -3.31 -5.01 9.32
CA VAL A 243 -4.07 -6.16 9.87
C VAL A 243 -3.60 -7.48 9.25
N LEU A 244 -3.56 -7.55 7.93
CA LEU A 244 -3.22 -8.80 7.22
C LEU A 244 -1.73 -9.12 7.27
N MET A 245 -0.84 -8.14 7.26
CA MET A 245 0.59 -8.36 7.50
C MET A 245 0.86 -8.81 8.95
N TYR A 246 0.07 -8.34 9.92
CA TYR A 246 0.23 -8.81 11.31
C TYR A 246 -0.27 -10.25 11.47
N ALA A 247 -1.36 -10.64 10.80
CA ALA A 247 -1.80 -12.03 10.73
C ALA A 247 -0.69 -12.94 10.14
N GLU A 248 -0.07 -12.51 9.05
CA GLU A 248 1.06 -13.20 8.44
C GLU A 248 2.24 -13.31 9.40
N ALA A 249 2.65 -12.19 10.00
CA ALA A 249 3.78 -12.15 10.92
C ALA A 249 3.58 -13.06 12.14
N LEU A 250 2.35 -13.16 12.67
CA LEU A 250 2.01 -14.09 13.74
C LEU A 250 2.17 -15.55 13.32
N ALA A 251 1.64 -15.92 12.16
CA ALA A 251 1.73 -17.30 11.65
C ALA A 251 3.19 -17.68 11.37
N GLU A 252 3.91 -16.85 10.63
CA GLU A 252 5.28 -17.11 10.19
C GLU A 252 6.31 -17.06 11.34
N SER A 253 6.05 -16.29 12.40
CA SER A 253 6.92 -16.25 13.59
C SER A 253 6.61 -17.36 14.60
N GLY A 254 5.64 -18.23 14.31
CA GLY A 254 5.27 -19.33 15.21
C GLY A 254 4.44 -18.92 16.43
N ALA A 255 3.78 -17.76 16.39
CA ALA A 255 2.92 -17.31 17.49
C ALA A 255 1.59 -18.07 17.62
N GLY A 256 1.26 -18.90 16.63
CA GLY A 256 0.08 -19.76 16.57
C GLY A 256 -0.92 -19.34 15.49
N LEU A 257 -1.52 -20.33 14.84
CA LEU A 257 -2.52 -20.10 13.79
C LEU A 257 -3.81 -19.50 14.33
N ASP A 258 -4.19 -19.81 15.56
CA ASP A 258 -5.33 -19.24 16.25
C ASP A 258 -5.27 -17.70 16.30
N LYS A 259 -4.14 -17.17 16.72
CA LYS A 259 -3.91 -15.71 16.77
C LYS A 259 -3.82 -15.09 15.37
N ALA A 260 -3.22 -15.78 14.43
CA ALA A 260 -3.13 -15.32 13.06
C ALA A 260 -4.53 -15.21 12.42
N LEU A 261 -5.38 -16.22 12.62
CA LEU A 261 -6.76 -16.24 12.13
C LEU A 261 -7.62 -15.15 12.79
N GLU A 262 -7.45 -14.87 14.09
CA GLU A 262 -8.14 -13.75 14.75
C GLU A 262 -7.92 -12.43 14.00
N TRP A 263 -6.70 -12.19 13.53
CA TRP A 263 -6.38 -10.97 12.78
C TRP A 263 -6.86 -11.02 11.33
N LEU A 264 -6.71 -12.14 10.65
CA LEU A 264 -7.21 -12.34 9.29
C LEU A 264 -8.75 -12.15 9.25
N ASN A 265 -9.46 -12.66 10.24
CA ASN A 265 -10.91 -12.58 10.34
C ASN A 265 -11.43 -11.13 10.44
N LYS A 266 -10.62 -10.16 10.87
CA LYS A 266 -11.08 -8.74 10.92
C LYS A 266 -11.49 -8.18 9.56
N THR A 267 -10.81 -8.58 8.49
CA THR A 267 -11.20 -8.18 7.13
C THR A 267 -12.33 -9.06 6.59
N ARG A 268 -12.35 -10.35 6.92
CA ARG A 268 -13.42 -11.27 6.54
C ARG A 268 -14.76 -10.87 7.13
N THR A 269 -14.84 -10.66 8.42
CA THR A 269 -16.08 -10.25 9.09
C THR A 269 -16.57 -8.89 8.61
N ARG A 270 -15.67 -7.94 8.37
CA ARG A 270 -16.02 -6.67 7.72
C ARG A 270 -16.65 -6.85 6.34
N ALA A 271 -16.19 -7.84 5.59
CA ALA A 271 -16.70 -8.19 4.26
C ALA A 271 -18.01 -9.01 4.30
N GLY A 272 -18.51 -9.37 5.48
CA GLY A 272 -19.71 -10.19 5.66
C GLY A 272 -19.46 -11.68 5.56
N LEU A 273 -18.20 -12.12 5.65
CA LEU A 273 -17.79 -13.52 5.64
C LEU A 273 -17.74 -14.12 7.04
N ASP A 274 -17.88 -15.43 7.13
CA ASP A 274 -17.71 -16.15 8.38
C ASP A 274 -16.23 -16.17 8.78
N GLU A 275 -16.00 -16.25 10.09
CA GLU A 275 -14.67 -16.41 10.64
C GLU A 275 -14.12 -17.79 10.31
N LEU A 276 -12.84 -17.85 9.96
CA LEU A 276 -12.10 -19.10 9.85
C LEU A 276 -11.54 -19.48 11.21
N THR A 277 -11.54 -20.77 11.47
CA THR A 277 -11.01 -21.38 12.70
C THR A 277 -9.83 -22.30 12.39
N THR A 278 -9.14 -22.78 13.42
CA THR A 278 -8.10 -23.81 13.27
C THR A 278 -8.66 -25.18 12.83
N GLY A 279 -9.98 -25.33 12.78
CA GLY A 279 -10.64 -26.47 12.14
C GLY A 279 -10.73 -26.34 10.61
N ASP A 280 -10.75 -25.10 10.11
CA ASP A 280 -10.83 -24.80 8.68
C ASP A 280 -9.43 -24.63 8.07
N VAL A 281 -8.46 -24.15 8.86
CA VAL A 281 -7.08 -23.90 8.45
C VAL A 281 -6.15 -24.60 9.45
N THR A 282 -5.62 -25.74 9.06
CA THR A 282 -4.92 -26.68 9.96
C THR A 282 -3.40 -26.62 9.86
N SER A 283 -2.88 -25.97 8.81
CA SER A 283 -1.44 -25.88 8.54
C SER A 283 -1.02 -24.47 8.14
N LEU A 284 0.27 -24.18 8.26
CA LEU A 284 0.85 -22.91 7.80
C LEU A 284 0.71 -22.73 6.27
N GLU A 285 0.76 -23.83 5.51
CA GLU A 285 0.59 -23.80 4.06
C GLU A 285 -0.85 -23.38 3.69
N GLU A 286 -1.85 -23.98 4.33
CA GLU A 286 -3.25 -23.60 4.17
C GLU A 286 -3.48 -22.13 4.59
N PHE A 287 -2.86 -21.71 5.69
CA PHE A 287 -2.94 -20.31 6.12
C PHE A 287 -2.36 -19.35 5.08
N ARG A 288 -1.20 -19.66 4.48
CA ARG A 288 -0.60 -18.85 3.41
C ARG A 288 -1.53 -18.70 2.21
N GLN A 289 -2.20 -19.79 1.82
CA GLN A 289 -3.17 -19.77 0.72
C GLN A 289 -4.37 -18.87 1.08
N GLU A 290 -4.99 -19.07 2.25
CA GLU A 290 -6.11 -18.25 2.71
C GLU A 290 -5.71 -16.76 2.85
N LEU A 291 -4.53 -16.48 3.39
CA LEU A 291 -4.01 -15.12 3.48
C LEU A 291 -3.85 -14.50 2.09
N ALA A 292 -3.28 -15.24 1.13
CA ALA A 292 -3.09 -14.75 -0.24
C ALA A 292 -4.43 -14.43 -0.90
N ASP A 293 -5.45 -15.25 -0.69
CA ASP A 293 -6.77 -15.05 -1.24
C ASP A 293 -7.52 -13.91 -0.52
N GLU A 294 -7.42 -13.83 0.81
CA GLU A 294 -7.99 -12.71 1.56
C GLU A 294 -7.34 -11.37 1.15
N ARG A 295 -6.01 -11.33 1.00
CA ARG A 295 -5.30 -10.17 0.46
C ARG A 295 -5.71 -9.87 -0.98
N GLY A 296 -5.93 -10.90 -1.81
CA GLY A 296 -6.45 -10.74 -3.17
C GLY A 296 -7.83 -10.08 -3.20
N ARG A 297 -8.76 -10.55 -2.35
CA ARG A 297 -10.11 -9.97 -2.19
C ARG A 297 -10.06 -8.54 -1.68
N GLU A 298 -9.27 -8.29 -0.65
CA GLU A 298 -9.21 -7.01 0.04
C GLU A 298 -8.53 -5.92 -0.81
N PHE A 299 -7.41 -6.25 -1.44
CA PHE A 299 -6.59 -5.30 -2.21
C PHE A 299 -6.77 -5.41 -3.73
N ALA A 300 -7.91 -5.94 -4.18
CA ALA A 300 -8.21 -6.00 -5.61
C ALA A 300 -8.00 -4.65 -6.28
N LEU A 301 -7.22 -4.61 -7.36
CA LEU A 301 -6.93 -3.41 -8.17
C LEU A 301 -6.14 -2.30 -7.44
N GLU A 302 -5.44 -2.64 -6.36
CA GLU A 302 -4.54 -1.73 -5.64
C GLU A 302 -3.04 -2.05 -5.91
N GLY A 303 -2.75 -3.00 -6.79
CA GLY A 303 -1.37 -3.34 -7.20
C GLY A 303 -0.61 -4.22 -6.21
N HIS A 304 -1.30 -4.96 -5.33
CA HIS A 304 -0.67 -5.83 -4.33
C HIS A 304 -0.47 -7.28 -4.81
N ARG A 305 -1.44 -7.85 -5.53
CA ARG A 305 -1.55 -9.30 -5.80
C ARG A 305 -0.28 -9.95 -6.32
N TRP A 306 0.36 -9.37 -7.34
CA TRP A 306 1.58 -9.92 -7.92
C TRP A 306 2.71 -10.06 -6.89
N PHE A 307 2.94 -9.01 -6.12
CA PHE A 307 4.01 -9.01 -5.11
C PHE A 307 3.71 -9.94 -3.94
N ASP A 308 2.43 -10.10 -3.58
CA ASP A 308 2.02 -11.05 -2.54
C ASP A 308 2.26 -12.48 -2.99
N LEU A 309 1.85 -12.86 -4.21
CA LEU A 309 2.08 -14.20 -4.76
C LEU A 309 3.58 -14.52 -4.85
N VAL A 310 4.39 -13.60 -5.38
CA VAL A 310 5.84 -13.81 -5.50
C VAL A 310 6.50 -14.04 -4.15
N ARG A 311 6.20 -13.21 -3.12
CA ARG A 311 6.85 -13.34 -1.81
C ARG A 311 6.33 -14.52 -0.98
N LEU A 312 5.10 -14.96 -1.22
CA LEU A 312 4.52 -16.14 -0.55
C LEU A 312 4.87 -17.45 -1.25
N GLY A 313 5.46 -17.40 -2.45
CA GLY A 313 5.84 -18.57 -3.23
C GLY A 313 4.66 -19.30 -3.88
N LEU A 314 3.61 -18.57 -4.24
CA LEU A 314 2.35 -19.06 -4.79
C LEU A 314 2.20 -18.74 -6.28
#